data_a99c0b94fe070c01a49ee85b1cecb9ff
#
_entry.id   a99c0b94fe070c01a49ee85b1cecb9ff
#
_cell.length_a   1.000
_cell.length_b   1.000
_cell.length_c   1.000
_cell.angle_alpha   90.00
_cell.angle_beta   90.00
_cell.angle_gamma   90.00
#
_symmetry.space_group_name_H-M   'P 1'
#
loop_
_entity.id
_entity.type
_entity.pdbx_description
1 polymer ?
#
loop_
_entity_poly.entity_id
_entity_poly.type
_entity_poly.pdbx_seq_one_letter_code
_entity_poly.pdbx_strand_id
1 'polypeptide(L)'
;MEIRIVAKSYNILNDEEILIKDGKGYLFGNKLSYLEDEGIRNEVSFNENEILIERVGNSIISLKLNEYSTSKVTTVYGELILDTYLIDFNQNDDIWFVEYKLFLESDLIGHFKVIWEIEGLI
;
A
#
# COMPACT_ATOMS: atom_id res chain seq x y z
N MET A 1 1.45 3.21 -19.15
CA MET A 1 2.78 2.65 -19.48
C MET A 1 2.96 1.33 -18.74
N GLU A 2 3.30 0.29 -19.48
CA GLU A 2 3.65 -0.98 -18.87
C GLU A 2 5.00 -0.89 -18.18
N ILE A 3 5.07 -1.49 -17.01
CA ILE A 3 6.30 -1.57 -16.22
C ILE A 3 6.44 -2.97 -15.62
N ARG A 4 7.63 -3.29 -15.16
CA ARG A 4 7.83 -4.38 -14.21
C ARG A 4 7.75 -3.78 -12.82
N ILE A 5 7.05 -4.46 -11.92
CA ILE A 5 6.90 -4.02 -10.55
C ILE A 5 7.27 -5.16 -9.59
N VAL A 6 7.98 -4.81 -8.54
CA VAL A 6 8.22 -5.70 -7.40
C VAL A 6 7.68 -4.99 -6.17
N ALA A 7 6.61 -5.53 -5.61
CA ALA A 7 5.95 -4.96 -4.44
C ALA A 7 6.16 -5.88 -3.24
N LYS A 8 6.67 -5.30 -2.15
CA LYS A 8 6.97 -6.02 -0.90
C LYS A 8 6.40 -5.27 0.28
N SER A 9 5.91 -6.02 1.26
CA SER A 9 5.43 -5.50 2.53
C SER A 9 6.23 -6.10 3.67
N TYR A 10 6.61 -5.26 4.62
CA TYR A 10 7.29 -5.67 5.85
C TYR A 10 6.41 -5.31 7.03
N ASN A 11 6.08 -6.28 7.88
CA ASN A 11 5.43 -6.00 9.15
C ASN A 11 6.51 -5.93 10.22
N ILE A 12 6.79 -4.72 10.70
CA ILE A 12 7.88 -4.47 11.64
C ILE A 12 7.61 -5.08 13.01
N LEU A 13 6.32 -5.18 13.40
CA LEU A 13 5.96 -5.71 14.72
C LEU A 13 6.32 -7.20 14.89
N ASN A 14 6.28 -7.97 13.82
CA ASN A 14 6.57 -9.41 13.86
C ASN A 14 7.72 -9.84 12.96
N ASP A 15 8.44 -8.87 12.38
CA ASP A 15 9.59 -9.10 11.51
C ASP A 15 9.27 -10.03 10.32
N GLU A 16 8.12 -9.80 9.70
CA GLU A 16 7.63 -10.61 8.58
C GLU A 16 7.69 -9.83 7.27
N GLU A 17 8.25 -10.48 6.23
CA GLU A 17 8.29 -9.96 4.86
C GLU A 17 7.34 -10.74 3.98
N ILE A 18 6.56 -10.05 3.16
CA ILE A 18 5.65 -10.64 2.18
C ILE A 18 5.95 -10.06 0.81
N LEU A 19 6.20 -10.92 -0.16
CA LEU A 19 6.26 -10.54 -1.57
C LEU A 19 4.82 -10.48 -2.09
N ILE A 20 4.37 -9.28 -2.44
CA ILE A 20 3.00 -9.06 -2.94
C ILE A 20 2.93 -9.33 -4.44
N LYS A 21 3.93 -8.84 -5.18
CA LYS A 21 3.95 -8.94 -6.64
C LYS A 21 5.38 -8.89 -7.16
N ASP A 22 5.67 -9.73 -8.11
CA ASP A 22 6.86 -9.63 -8.96
C ASP A 22 6.41 -9.91 -10.40
N GLY A 23 6.26 -8.87 -11.18
CA GLY A 23 5.81 -9.03 -12.55
C GLY A 23 5.30 -7.74 -13.17
N LYS A 24 4.33 -7.88 -14.05
CA LYS A 24 3.79 -6.80 -14.87
C LYS A 24 2.87 -5.89 -14.06
N GLY A 25 3.01 -4.61 -14.28
CA GLY A 25 2.10 -3.59 -13.77
C GLY A 25 1.97 -2.44 -14.75
N TYR A 26 1.27 -1.42 -14.31
CA TYR A 26 1.01 -0.21 -15.10
C TYR A 26 1.25 1.02 -14.27
N LEU A 27 1.95 1.99 -14.83
CA LEU A 27 2.15 3.30 -14.26
C LEU A 27 1.40 4.33 -15.09
N PHE A 28 0.54 5.09 -14.45
CA PHE A 28 -0.23 6.15 -15.10
C PHE A 28 -0.25 7.38 -14.21
N GLY A 29 0.61 8.36 -14.51
CA GLY A 29 0.77 9.53 -13.66
C GLY A 29 1.27 9.15 -12.27
N ASN A 30 0.49 9.47 -11.25
CA ASN A 30 0.81 9.16 -9.86
C ASN A 30 0.13 7.88 -9.36
N LYS A 31 -0.23 6.98 -10.28
CA LYS A 31 -0.95 5.76 -9.95
C LYS A 31 -0.23 4.53 -10.48
N LEU A 32 -0.04 3.55 -9.60
CA LEU A 32 0.41 2.20 -9.94
C LEU A 32 -0.79 1.26 -9.91
N SER A 33 -0.83 0.33 -10.86
CA SER A 33 -1.88 -0.70 -10.91
C SER A 33 -1.25 -2.04 -11.26
N TYR A 34 -1.64 -3.09 -10.55
CA TYR A 34 -1.18 -4.45 -10.83
C TYR A 34 -2.17 -5.49 -10.29
N LEU A 35 -2.08 -6.72 -10.82
CA LEU A 35 -2.89 -7.85 -10.36
C LEU A 35 -2.02 -8.79 -9.53
N GLU A 36 -2.52 -9.19 -8.37
CA GLU A 36 -1.95 -10.31 -7.60
C GLU A 36 -2.29 -11.63 -8.30
N ASP A 37 -1.61 -12.70 -7.93
CA ASP A 37 -1.74 -14.01 -8.58
C ASP A 37 -3.18 -14.55 -8.58
N GLU A 38 -3.98 -14.21 -7.57
CA GLU A 38 -5.38 -14.62 -7.48
C GLU A 38 -6.35 -13.67 -8.20
N GLY A 39 -5.82 -12.71 -8.96
CA GLY A 39 -6.62 -11.77 -9.72
C GLY A 39 -7.09 -10.55 -8.94
N ILE A 40 -6.61 -10.35 -7.71
CA ILE A 40 -6.95 -9.16 -6.92
C ILE A 40 -6.19 -7.97 -7.49
N ARG A 41 -6.93 -6.95 -7.90
CA ARG A 41 -6.34 -5.72 -8.42
C ARG A 41 -5.89 -4.81 -7.29
N ASN A 42 -4.66 -4.32 -7.42
CA ASN A 42 -4.09 -3.33 -6.52
C ASN A 42 -3.96 -2.00 -7.24
N GLU A 43 -4.28 -0.92 -6.55
CA GLU A 43 -4.09 0.43 -7.03
C GLU A 43 -3.43 1.27 -5.95
N VAL A 44 -2.35 1.95 -6.31
CA VAL A 44 -1.59 2.80 -5.39
C VAL A 44 -1.52 4.19 -5.98
N SER A 45 -2.00 5.19 -5.25
CA SER A 45 -2.02 6.58 -5.71
C SER A 45 -1.29 7.47 -4.72
N PHE A 46 -0.33 8.26 -5.21
CA PHE A 46 0.36 9.28 -4.44
C PHE A 46 -0.14 10.64 -4.89
N ASN A 47 -1.07 11.20 -4.13
CA ASN A 47 -1.58 12.55 -4.37
C ASN A 47 -0.89 13.54 -3.44
N GLU A 48 -1.09 14.83 -3.66
CA GLU A 48 -0.38 15.88 -2.94
C GLU A 48 -0.50 15.77 -1.41
N ASN A 49 -1.69 15.42 -0.89
CA ASN A 49 -1.96 15.36 0.54
C ASN A 49 -2.36 13.98 1.05
N GLU A 50 -2.48 13.00 0.16
CA GLU A 50 -3.00 11.69 0.54
C GLU A 50 -2.40 10.59 -0.32
N ILE A 51 -2.05 9.49 0.32
CA ILE A 51 -1.63 8.26 -0.35
C ILE A 51 -2.73 7.23 -0.14
N LEU A 52 -3.20 6.61 -1.22
CA LEU A 52 -4.21 5.55 -1.18
C LEU A 52 -3.60 4.25 -1.66
N ILE A 53 -3.79 3.19 -0.88
CA ILE A 53 -3.38 1.84 -1.25
C ILE A 53 -4.64 0.98 -1.20
N GLU A 54 -5.11 0.59 -2.37
CA GLU A 54 -6.35 -0.19 -2.48
C GLU A 54 -6.05 -1.60 -3.00
N ARG A 55 -6.55 -2.61 -2.29
CA ARG A 55 -6.75 -3.96 -2.81
C ARG A 55 -8.24 -4.07 -3.09
N VAL A 56 -8.62 -4.00 -4.34
CA VAL A 56 -10.03 -3.89 -4.75
C VAL A 56 -10.86 -5.03 -4.16
N GLY A 57 -11.90 -4.69 -3.41
CA GLY A 57 -12.76 -5.64 -2.72
C GLY A 57 -12.26 -6.12 -1.36
N ASN A 58 -11.04 -5.72 -0.94
CA ASN A 58 -10.43 -6.22 0.30
C ASN A 58 -10.07 -5.12 1.29
N SER A 59 -9.39 -4.06 0.83
CA SER A 59 -8.96 -3.01 1.74
C SER A 59 -8.72 -1.69 1.03
N ILE A 60 -8.87 -0.61 1.77
CA ILE A 60 -8.50 0.74 1.35
C ILE A 60 -7.72 1.35 2.50
N ILE A 61 -6.41 1.52 2.30
CA ILE A 61 -5.53 2.18 3.26
C ILE A 61 -5.36 3.62 2.82
N SER A 62 -5.80 4.54 3.65
CA SER A 62 -5.69 5.99 3.43
C SER A 62 -4.64 6.55 4.36
N LEU A 63 -3.66 7.26 3.80
CA LEU A 63 -2.55 7.85 4.55
C LEU A 63 -2.48 9.34 4.23
N LYS A 64 -2.55 10.17 5.25
CA LYS A 64 -2.47 11.63 5.11
C LYS A 64 -1.26 12.17 5.82
N LEU A 65 -0.67 13.24 5.27
CA LEU A 65 0.49 13.88 5.86
C LEU A 65 0.12 14.54 7.18
N ASN A 66 0.92 14.23 8.22
CA ASN A 66 0.85 14.88 9.54
C ASN A 66 -0.49 14.74 10.27
N GLU A 67 -1.31 13.77 9.90
CA GLU A 67 -2.57 13.50 10.60
C GLU A 67 -2.98 12.04 10.50
N TYR A 68 -3.86 11.63 11.40
CA TYR A 68 -4.49 10.32 11.31
C TYR A 68 -5.50 10.31 10.18
N SER A 69 -5.68 9.17 9.54
CA SER A 69 -6.77 8.94 8.60
C SER A 69 -7.47 7.62 8.88
N THR A 70 -8.58 7.40 8.21
CA THR A 70 -9.41 6.21 8.41
C THR A 70 -9.25 5.28 7.23
N SER A 71 -9.01 4.02 7.52
CA SER A 71 -8.86 2.96 6.53
C SER A 71 -9.85 1.84 6.78
N LYS A 72 -10.12 1.04 5.75
CA LYS A 72 -11.07 -0.07 5.81
C LYS A 72 -10.43 -1.37 5.37
N VAL A 73 -10.71 -2.44 6.12
CA VAL A 73 -10.30 -3.79 5.75
C VAL A 73 -11.51 -4.71 5.83
N THR A 74 -11.79 -5.43 4.76
CA THR A 74 -12.88 -6.40 4.72
C THR A 74 -12.38 -7.74 5.22
N THR A 75 -13.09 -8.32 6.17
CA THR A 75 -12.79 -9.64 6.74
C THR A 75 -14.00 -10.56 6.58
N VAL A 76 -13.82 -11.84 6.91
CA VAL A 76 -14.94 -12.82 6.91
C VAL A 76 -16.02 -12.45 7.93
N TYR A 77 -15.70 -11.59 8.91
CA TYR A 77 -16.63 -11.12 9.93
C TYR A 77 -17.23 -9.73 9.63
N GLY A 78 -16.92 -9.17 8.46
CA GLY A 78 -17.37 -7.86 8.06
C GLY A 78 -16.22 -6.86 7.90
N GLU A 79 -16.58 -5.57 7.79
CA GLU A 79 -15.61 -4.49 7.65
C GLU A 79 -15.02 -4.09 8.99
N LEU A 80 -13.69 -3.92 9.01
CA LEU A 80 -12.98 -3.27 10.11
C LEU A 80 -12.62 -1.85 9.69
N ILE A 81 -12.88 -0.90 10.57
CA ILE A 81 -12.46 0.49 10.41
C ILE A 81 -11.23 0.70 11.29
N LEU A 82 -10.15 1.12 10.68
CA LEU A 82 -8.86 1.30 11.34
C LEU A 82 -8.41 2.75 11.24
N ASP A 83 -7.66 3.21 12.23
CA ASP A 83 -6.94 4.46 12.12
C ASP A 83 -5.54 4.20 11.59
N THR A 84 -5.08 5.05 10.69
CA THR A 84 -3.77 4.95 10.09
C THR A 84 -2.97 6.22 10.32
N TYR A 85 -1.66 6.07 10.46
CA TYR A 85 -0.74 7.19 10.62
C TYR A 85 0.48 6.99 9.74
N LEU A 86 0.70 7.92 8.81
CA LEU A 86 1.86 7.91 7.91
C LEU A 86 3.10 8.41 8.65
N ILE A 87 4.15 7.59 8.67
CA ILE A 87 5.42 7.93 9.32
C ILE A 87 6.40 8.52 8.30
N ASP A 88 6.52 7.86 7.15
CA ASP A 88 7.49 8.24 6.13
C ASP A 88 7.00 7.79 4.76
N PHE A 89 7.45 8.48 3.73
CA PHE A 89 7.15 8.09 2.36
C PHE A 89 8.21 8.65 1.41
N ASN A 90 8.33 8.03 0.25
CA ASN A 90 9.16 8.52 -0.82
C ASN A 90 8.60 8.06 -2.16
N GLN A 91 8.72 8.91 -3.15
CA GLN A 91 8.32 8.59 -4.52
C GLN A 91 9.36 9.17 -5.48
N ASN A 92 9.97 8.30 -6.25
CA ASN A 92 10.86 8.71 -7.34
C ASN A 92 10.60 7.81 -8.56
N ASP A 93 11.44 7.90 -9.58
CA ASP A 93 11.20 7.15 -10.83
C ASP A 93 11.35 5.63 -10.67
N ASP A 94 12.09 5.18 -9.67
CA ASP A 94 12.45 3.77 -9.51
C ASP A 94 11.79 3.10 -8.32
N ILE A 95 11.49 3.86 -7.26
CA ILE A 95 11.00 3.31 -6.00
C ILE A 95 9.92 4.21 -5.43
N TRP A 96 8.81 3.58 -5.06
CA TRP A 96 7.78 4.19 -4.23
C TRP A 96 7.78 3.47 -2.88
N PHE A 97 7.63 4.22 -1.80
CA PHE A 97 7.79 3.70 -0.46
C PHE A 97 6.84 4.40 0.51
N VAL A 98 6.26 3.63 1.43
CA VAL A 98 5.52 4.18 2.57
C VAL A 98 5.87 3.39 3.83
N GLU A 99 5.83 4.10 4.96
CA GLU A 99 5.87 3.49 6.29
C GLU A 99 4.70 4.04 7.09
N TYR A 100 3.90 3.17 7.67
CA TYR A 100 2.71 3.59 8.41
C TYR A 100 2.35 2.63 9.54
N LYS A 101 1.56 3.15 10.48
CA LYS A 101 1.02 2.38 11.59
C LYS A 101 -0.49 2.23 11.45
N LEU A 102 -1.00 1.09 11.89
CA LEU A 102 -2.41 0.78 11.98
C LEU A 102 -2.84 0.65 13.43
N PHE A 103 -3.98 1.25 13.76
CA PHE A 103 -4.56 1.20 15.10
C PHE A 103 -6.01 0.73 15.01
N LEU A 104 -6.38 -0.16 15.94
CA LEU A 104 -7.76 -0.55 16.15
C LEU A 104 -8.15 -0.08 17.56
N GLU A 105 -9.11 0.85 17.65
CA GLU A 105 -9.57 1.41 18.94
C GLU A 105 -8.40 1.87 19.81
N SER A 106 -7.47 2.62 19.22
CA SER A 106 -6.27 3.15 19.86
C SER A 106 -5.15 2.14 20.15
N ASP A 107 -5.37 0.85 19.88
CA ASP A 107 -4.33 -0.17 20.04
C ASP A 107 -3.53 -0.30 18.73
N LEU A 108 -2.21 -0.27 18.85
CA LEU A 108 -1.32 -0.50 17.72
C LEU A 108 -1.40 -1.98 17.29
N ILE A 109 -1.92 -2.23 16.09
CA ILE A 109 -2.07 -3.58 15.56
C ILE A 109 -1.17 -3.88 14.37
N GLY A 110 -0.55 -2.86 13.79
CA GLY A 110 0.35 -3.05 12.65
C GLY A 110 1.32 -1.89 12.50
N HIS A 111 2.51 -2.19 12.00
CA HIS A 111 3.51 -1.22 11.62
C HIS A 111 4.18 -1.73 10.37
N PHE A 112 3.87 -1.12 9.24
CA PHE A 112 4.24 -1.64 7.93
C PHE A 112 5.15 -0.70 7.16
N LYS A 113 6.05 -1.31 6.39
CA LYS A 113 6.75 -0.67 5.27
C LYS A 113 6.31 -1.35 4.01
N VAL A 114 5.92 -0.59 3.01
CA VAL A 114 5.60 -1.13 1.69
C VAL A 114 6.49 -0.45 0.66
N ILE A 115 7.12 -1.25 -0.18
CA ILE A 115 8.05 -0.80 -1.20
C ILE A 115 7.58 -1.31 -2.55
N TRP A 116 7.50 -0.42 -3.52
CA TRP A 116 7.24 -0.76 -4.92
C TRP A 116 8.48 -0.36 -5.74
N GLU A 117 9.19 -1.36 -6.23
CA GLU A 117 10.31 -1.15 -7.14
C GLU A 117 9.75 -1.15 -8.56
N ILE A 118 10.09 -0.13 -9.36
CA ILE A 118 9.52 0.10 -10.68
C ILE A 118 10.65 0.04 -11.71
N GLU A 119 10.47 -0.80 -12.73
CA GLU A 119 11.40 -0.91 -13.83
C GLU A 119 10.64 -0.77 -15.14
N GLY A 120 11.12 0.11 -16.01
CA GLY A 120 10.52 0.28 -17.33
C GLY A 120 10.76 -0.95 -18.19
N LEU A 121 9.73 -1.37 -18.93
CA LEU A 121 9.85 -2.40 -19.95
C LEU A 121 10.29 -1.76 -21.26
N ILE A 122 11.35 -2.31 -21.83
CA ILE A 122 11.89 -1.84 -23.10
C ILE A 122 11.37 -2.71 -24.24
#